data_58f8cb042af0c53826532e4189692f4a
#
_entry.id   58f8cb042af0c53826532e4189692f4a
#
_cell.length_a   1.000
_cell.length_b   1.000
_cell.length_c   1.000
_cell.angle_alpha   90.00
_cell.angle_beta   90.00
_cell.angle_gamma   90.00
#
_symmetry.space_group_name_H-M   'P 1'
#
loop_
_entity.id
_entity.type
_entity.pdbx_description
1 polymer ?
#
loop_
_entity_poly.entity_id
_entity_poly.type
_entity_poly.pdbx_seq_one_letter_code
_entity_poly.pdbx_strand_id
1 'polypeptide(L)'
;YPIVCTTKRTVSKKYKGGVSDYNKIKRELTMLCKSHPNEHVTTMFDYYAMPENTPEIGLHDPDIYERIGKIEAAVNRDIGQANCMFHFMLHEFEGILFSNPESFELIAETDVVNKIREIRESYPTPEHINNSPETAPSKRLEKLIPNYAKIKNGTLISKDMGIDKILAECPHFREWI
;
A
#
# COMPACT_ATOMS: atom_id res chain seq x y z
N TYR A 1 1.64 11.92 12.92
CA TYR A 1 0.70 12.46 11.92
C TYR A 1 1.21 12.19 10.51
N PRO A 2 0.32 12.04 9.50
CA PRO A 2 0.74 11.71 8.14
C PRO A 2 1.44 12.90 7.46
N ILE A 3 2.53 12.60 6.75
CA ILE A 3 3.25 13.55 5.91
C ILE A 3 3.22 13.00 4.47
N VAL A 4 2.83 13.83 3.53
CA VAL A 4 2.82 13.46 2.12
C VAL A 4 4.15 13.82 1.46
N CYS A 5 4.89 12.81 0.99
CA CYS A 5 6.09 13.03 0.19
C CYS A 5 5.78 13.80 -1.09
N THR A 6 6.39 14.95 -1.29
CA THR A 6 6.17 15.78 -2.48
C THR A 6 7.07 15.29 -3.62
N THR A 7 6.51 14.53 -4.55
CA THR A 7 7.28 13.91 -5.64
C THR A 7 7.63 14.83 -6.79
N LYS A 8 6.84 15.89 -7.07
CA LYS A 8 7.18 16.95 -8.02
C LYS A 8 6.22 18.15 -7.90
N ARG A 9 6.78 19.37 -7.84
CA ARG A 9 6.02 20.62 -8.10
C ARG A 9 6.30 21.08 -9.53
N THR A 10 5.31 21.08 -10.41
CA THR A 10 5.34 21.77 -11.69
C THR A 10 4.04 22.53 -11.92
N VAL A 11 4.19 23.76 -12.41
CA VAL A 11 3.11 24.76 -12.53
C VAL A 11 2.08 24.42 -13.65
N SER A 12 2.32 23.40 -14.48
CA SER A 12 1.50 23.25 -15.70
C SER A 12 1.15 21.84 -16.20
N LYS A 13 1.41 20.75 -15.45
CA LYS A 13 0.96 19.41 -15.89
C LYS A 13 0.52 18.54 -14.70
N LYS A 14 -0.72 18.00 -14.77
CA LYS A 14 -1.16 16.86 -13.93
C LYS A 14 -0.30 15.64 -14.29
N TYR A 15 0.65 15.31 -13.44
CA TYR A 15 1.31 14.00 -13.51
C TYR A 15 0.49 12.99 -12.70
N LYS A 16 0.28 11.80 -13.26
CA LYS A 16 -0.17 10.63 -12.49
C LYS A 16 0.88 10.35 -11.42
N GLY A 17 0.46 10.21 -10.17
CA GLY A 17 1.35 10.00 -9.02
C GLY A 17 2.32 8.84 -9.25
N GLY A 18 3.51 9.00 -8.76
CA GLY A 18 4.58 8.02 -8.75
C GLY A 18 5.88 8.72 -8.39
N VAL A 19 6.68 8.12 -7.52
CA VAL A 19 8.03 8.60 -7.22
C VAL A 19 8.94 8.08 -8.32
N SER A 20 9.61 8.97 -9.04
CA SER A 20 10.48 8.60 -10.17
C SER A 20 11.94 8.30 -9.77
N ASP A 21 12.30 8.49 -8.50
CA ASP A 21 13.69 8.38 -8.04
C ASP A 21 13.74 8.11 -6.53
N TYR A 22 14.29 6.97 -6.16
CA TYR A 22 14.46 6.55 -4.78
C TYR A 22 15.33 7.50 -3.96
N ASN A 23 16.34 8.13 -4.55
CA ASN A 23 17.20 9.08 -3.82
C ASN A 23 16.43 10.27 -3.24
N LYS A 24 15.29 10.63 -3.82
CA LYS A 24 14.41 11.66 -3.25
C LYS A 24 13.72 11.14 -1.99
N ILE A 25 13.19 9.91 -2.03
CA ILE A 25 12.58 9.26 -0.87
C ILE A 25 13.61 9.20 0.27
N LYS A 26 14.79 8.64 -0.01
CA LYS A 26 15.88 8.50 0.96
C LYS A 26 16.23 9.85 1.60
N ARG A 27 16.41 10.89 0.80
CA ARG A 27 16.72 12.23 1.29
C ARG A 27 15.63 12.78 2.20
N GLU A 28 14.38 12.70 1.78
CA GLU A 28 13.23 13.20 2.55
C GLU A 28 13.08 12.45 3.87
N LEU A 29 13.17 11.13 3.85
CA LEU A 29 13.11 10.30 5.07
C LEU A 29 14.28 10.58 5.99
N THR A 30 15.50 10.69 5.47
CA THR A 30 16.68 11.03 6.28
C THR A 30 16.53 12.40 6.94
N MET A 31 16.03 13.39 6.23
CA MET A 31 15.78 14.72 6.80
C MET A 31 14.69 14.68 7.87
N LEU A 32 13.60 13.96 7.61
CA LEU A 32 12.50 13.81 8.56
C LEU A 32 12.96 13.13 9.86
N CYS A 33 13.67 12.02 9.75
CA CYS A 33 14.21 11.31 10.91
C CYS A 33 15.17 12.16 11.74
N LYS A 34 16.03 12.94 11.10
CA LYS A 34 16.95 13.85 11.78
C LYS A 34 16.26 15.03 12.45
N SER A 35 15.16 15.52 11.88
CA SER A 35 14.39 16.61 12.49
C SER A 35 13.49 16.13 13.63
N HIS A 36 13.22 14.83 13.72
CA HIS A 36 12.37 14.21 14.74
C HIS A 36 13.07 13.01 15.40
N PRO A 37 14.21 13.23 16.10
CA PRO A 37 15.08 12.13 16.55
C PRO A 37 14.44 11.23 17.61
N ASN A 38 13.41 11.72 18.30
CA ASN A 38 12.71 11.00 19.37
C ASN A 38 11.36 10.39 18.89
N GLU A 39 11.07 10.50 17.61
CA GLU A 39 9.83 9.99 17.03
C GLU A 39 10.14 8.85 16.06
N HIS A 40 9.24 7.87 15.96
CA HIS A 40 9.31 6.84 14.94
C HIS A 40 8.76 7.38 13.62
N VAL A 41 9.54 7.22 12.57
CA VAL A 41 9.17 7.56 11.20
C VAL A 41 8.94 6.27 10.44
N THR A 42 7.76 6.12 9.86
CA THR A 42 7.45 4.98 9.00
C THR A 42 6.85 5.43 7.68
N THR A 43 6.70 4.51 6.73
CA THR A 43 6.21 4.81 5.38
C THR A 43 5.02 3.92 5.02
N MET A 44 4.27 4.34 4.01
CA MET A 44 3.24 3.57 3.36
C MET A 44 3.33 3.84 1.85
N PHE A 45 4.19 3.08 1.17
CA PHE A 45 4.35 3.17 -0.29
C PHE A 45 3.78 1.92 -0.96
N ASP A 46 3.07 2.09 -2.05
CA ASP A 46 2.68 0.96 -2.90
C ASP A 46 3.92 0.33 -3.55
N TYR A 47 4.15 -0.95 -3.30
CA TYR A 47 5.35 -1.65 -3.76
C TYR A 47 5.55 -1.55 -5.29
N TYR A 48 4.49 -1.72 -6.06
CA TYR A 48 4.58 -1.72 -7.53
C TYR A 48 4.96 -0.35 -8.12
N ALA A 49 4.77 0.74 -7.37
CA ALA A 49 5.04 2.10 -7.83
C ALA A 49 6.45 2.59 -7.47
N MET A 50 7.28 1.72 -6.91
CA MET A 50 8.63 2.08 -6.50
C MET A 50 9.58 2.25 -7.69
N PRO A 51 10.52 3.21 -7.61
CA PRO A 51 11.55 3.42 -8.63
C PRO A 51 12.46 2.20 -8.80
N GLU A 52 12.94 1.98 -10.03
CA GLU A 52 13.88 0.89 -10.35
C GLU A 52 15.21 0.99 -9.58
N ASN A 53 15.60 2.17 -9.14
CA ASN A 53 16.80 2.39 -8.34
C ASN A 53 16.59 2.22 -6.83
N THR A 54 15.46 1.64 -6.39
CA THR A 54 15.25 1.24 -5.00
C THR A 54 16.12 0.02 -4.67
N PRO A 55 16.81 -0.01 -3.52
CA PRO A 55 17.64 -1.16 -3.13
C PRO A 55 16.87 -2.47 -3.21
N GLU A 56 17.47 -3.46 -3.87
CA GLU A 56 16.96 -4.83 -4.03
C GLU A 56 15.56 -4.95 -4.67
N ILE A 57 15.02 -3.90 -5.32
CA ILE A 57 13.65 -3.90 -5.88
C ILE A 57 13.44 -5.00 -6.93
N GLY A 58 14.51 -5.44 -7.59
CA GLY A 58 14.50 -6.53 -8.56
C GLY A 58 14.65 -7.94 -7.96
N LEU A 59 14.66 -8.08 -6.64
CA LEU A 59 14.79 -9.37 -5.98
C LEU A 59 13.63 -10.30 -6.37
N HIS A 60 13.97 -11.52 -6.74
CA HIS A 60 13.00 -12.58 -7.02
C HIS A 60 12.98 -13.59 -5.88
N ASP A 61 11.83 -13.71 -5.26
CA ASP A 61 11.50 -14.74 -4.28
C ASP A 61 10.05 -15.18 -4.54
N PRO A 62 9.74 -16.47 -4.57
CA PRO A 62 8.38 -16.95 -4.78
C PRO A 62 7.44 -16.55 -3.65
N ASP A 63 7.94 -16.44 -2.43
CA ASP A 63 7.19 -15.93 -1.30
C ASP A 63 7.21 -14.40 -1.29
N ILE A 64 6.03 -13.80 -1.41
CA ILE A 64 5.89 -12.35 -1.46
C ILE A 64 6.33 -11.67 -0.16
N TYR A 65 6.06 -12.28 1.00
CA TYR A 65 6.42 -11.71 2.30
C TYR A 65 7.92 -11.73 2.51
N GLU A 66 8.57 -12.86 2.21
CA GLU A 66 10.04 -12.98 2.24
C GLU A 66 10.71 -11.99 1.30
N ARG A 67 10.19 -11.85 0.09
CA ARG A 67 10.71 -10.90 -0.89
C ARG A 67 10.63 -9.47 -0.40
N ILE A 68 9.46 -9.05 0.06
CA ILE A 68 9.23 -7.67 0.52
C ILE A 68 10.04 -7.38 1.77
N GLY A 69 10.07 -8.28 2.74
CA GLY A 69 10.89 -8.12 3.96
C GLY A 69 12.37 -7.93 3.66
N LYS A 70 12.93 -8.66 2.68
CA LYS A 70 14.32 -8.48 2.23
C LYS A 70 14.55 -7.10 1.60
N ILE A 71 13.62 -6.62 0.78
CA ILE A 71 13.69 -5.30 0.15
C ILE A 71 13.57 -4.19 1.20
N GLU A 72 12.62 -4.28 2.11
CA GLU A 72 12.46 -3.33 3.23
C GLU A 72 13.71 -3.27 4.11
N ALA A 73 14.28 -4.42 4.42
CA ALA A 73 15.54 -4.48 5.17
C ALA A 73 16.71 -3.81 4.41
N ALA A 74 16.79 -3.98 3.09
CA ALA A 74 17.79 -3.32 2.26
C ALA A 74 17.60 -1.79 2.23
N VAL A 75 16.36 -1.33 2.09
CA VAL A 75 16.01 0.09 2.12
C VAL A 75 16.32 0.70 3.49
N ASN A 76 15.94 0.03 4.59
CA ASN A 76 16.23 0.51 5.95
C ASN A 76 17.75 0.63 6.20
N ARG A 77 18.54 -0.36 5.76
CA ARG A 77 20.01 -0.27 5.84
C ARG A 77 20.57 0.90 5.04
N ASP A 78 20.02 1.14 3.85
CA ASP A 78 20.49 2.23 2.98
C ASP A 78 20.09 3.62 3.51
N ILE A 79 18.90 3.77 4.10
CA ILE A 79 18.49 5.01 4.80
C ILE A 79 19.36 5.26 6.02
N GLY A 80 19.71 4.22 6.79
CA GLY A 80 20.65 4.28 7.91
C GLY A 80 20.19 5.17 9.08
N GLN A 81 18.89 5.28 9.33
CA GLN A 81 18.33 6.02 10.46
C GLN A 81 17.64 5.05 11.44
N ALA A 82 18.08 5.01 12.68
CA ALA A 82 17.59 4.06 13.69
C ALA A 82 16.10 4.23 14.03
N ASN A 83 15.56 5.43 13.83
CA ASN A 83 14.17 5.75 14.08
C ASN A 83 13.30 5.67 12.80
N CYS A 84 13.82 5.08 11.72
CA CYS A 84 13.10 4.85 10.47
C CYS A 84 12.72 3.38 10.34
N MET A 85 11.45 3.12 10.03
CA MET A 85 10.96 1.81 9.64
C MET A 85 10.26 1.94 8.28
N PHE A 86 10.96 1.54 7.22
CA PHE A 86 10.37 1.57 5.87
C PHE A 86 9.41 0.40 5.70
N HIS A 87 8.22 0.70 5.23
CA HIS A 87 7.16 -0.28 5.00
C HIS A 87 6.51 -0.08 3.63
N PHE A 88 6.24 -1.19 2.94
CA PHE A 88 5.47 -1.22 1.72
C PHE A 88 4.04 -1.70 1.96
N MET A 89 3.10 -1.09 1.26
CA MET A 89 1.83 -1.76 0.98
C MET A 89 2.06 -2.81 -0.12
N LEU A 90 1.76 -4.06 0.17
CA LEU A 90 1.81 -5.09 -0.86
C LEU A 90 0.74 -4.75 -1.91
N HIS A 91 1.20 -4.55 -3.13
CA HIS A 91 0.41 -4.13 -4.28
C HIS A 91 -0.15 -2.70 -4.14
N GLU A 92 -1.33 -2.51 -3.55
CA GLU A 92 -2.03 -1.23 -3.40
C GLU A 92 -2.78 -1.18 -2.06
N PHE A 93 -3.05 0.02 -1.56
CA PHE A 93 -3.92 0.23 -0.40
C PHE A 93 -5.27 -0.48 -0.55
N GLU A 94 -5.86 -0.47 -1.75
CA GLU A 94 -7.13 -1.13 -2.00
C GLU A 94 -7.11 -2.65 -1.72
N GLY A 95 -5.95 -3.27 -1.69
CA GLY A 95 -5.80 -4.68 -1.31
C GLY A 95 -6.36 -4.96 0.08
N ILE A 96 -6.03 -4.14 1.07
CA ILE A 96 -6.50 -4.33 2.44
C ILE A 96 -8.02 -4.20 2.61
N LEU A 97 -8.72 -3.52 1.68
CA LEU A 97 -10.17 -3.38 1.73
C LEU A 97 -10.90 -4.71 1.54
N PHE A 98 -10.26 -5.68 0.90
CA PHE A 98 -10.79 -7.03 0.75
C PHE A 98 -10.76 -7.84 2.06
N SER A 99 -10.21 -7.31 3.15
CA SER A 99 -10.23 -7.97 4.46
C SER A 99 -11.65 -8.20 5.00
N ASN A 100 -12.61 -7.36 4.59
CA ASN A 100 -14.03 -7.54 4.92
C ASN A 100 -14.93 -7.20 3.74
N PRO A 101 -15.29 -8.19 2.89
CA PRO A 101 -16.20 -7.96 1.77
C PRO A 101 -17.54 -7.37 2.16
N GLU A 102 -18.04 -7.65 3.36
CA GLU A 102 -19.33 -7.14 3.87
C GLU A 102 -19.36 -5.62 4.02
N SER A 103 -18.21 -5.00 4.30
CA SER A 103 -18.14 -3.53 4.39
C SER A 103 -18.44 -2.81 3.05
N PHE A 104 -18.42 -3.55 1.94
CA PHE A 104 -18.82 -3.00 0.64
C PHE A 104 -20.34 -2.85 0.47
N GLU A 105 -21.16 -3.43 1.35
CA GLU A 105 -22.62 -3.22 1.37
C GLU A 105 -22.99 -1.74 1.57
N LEU A 106 -22.08 -0.94 2.11
CA LEU A 106 -22.25 0.52 2.23
C LEU A 106 -22.30 1.25 0.88
N ILE A 107 -21.80 0.61 -0.20
CA ILE A 107 -21.61 1.29 -1.49
C ILE A 107 -21.97 0.42 -2.71
N ALA A 108 -22.36 -0.83 -2.50
CA ALA A 108 -22.61 -1.79 -3.56
C ALA A 108 -23.76 -2.73 -3.21
N GLU A 109 -24.42 -3.25 -4.25
CA GLU A 109 -25.49 -4.23 -4.12
C GLU A 109 -24.93 -5.64 -3.81
N THR A 110 -25.78 -6.51 -3.27
CA THR A 110 -25.41 -7.85 -2.79
C THR A 110 -24.68 -8.71 -3.82
N ASP A 111 -25.05 -8.63 -5.09
CA ASP A 111 -24.39 -9.39 -6.16
C ASP A 111 -22.95 -8.94 -6.41
N VAL A 112 -22.67 -7.65 -6.23
CA VAL A 112 -21.31 -7.09 -6.31
C VAL A 112 -20.49 -7.50 -5.09
N VAL A 113 -21.07 -7.44 -3.89
CA VAL A 113 -20.43 -7.90 -2.65
C VAL A 113 -20.04 -9.37 -2.73
N ASN A 114 -20.92 -10.22 -3.30
CA ASN A 114 -20.62 -11.63 -3.53
C ASN A 114 -19.41 -11.83 -4.44
N LYS A 115 -19.30 -11.06 -5.53
CA LYS A 115 -18.12 -11.12 -6.42
C LYS A 115 -16.84 -10.65 -5.71
N ILE A 116 -16.93 -9.65 -4.84
CA ILE A 116 -15.79 -9.20 -4.03
C ILE A 116 -15.36 -10.31 -3.07
N ARG A 117 -16.31 -11.00 -2.44
CA ARG A 117 -16.04 -12.17 -1.58
C ARG A 117 -15.38 -13.32 -2.35
N GLU A 118 -15.87 -13.66 -3.54
CA GLU A 118 -15.25 -14.66 -4.42
C GLU A 118 -13.79 -14.30 -4.76
N ILE A 119 -13.52 -13.03 -5.05
CA ILE A 119 -12.15 -12.56 -5.28
C ILE A 119 -11.32 -12.77 -4.01
N ARG A 120 -11.80 -12.34 -2.83
CA ARG A 120 -11.08 -12.52 -1.57
C ARG A 120 -10.75 -13.98 -1.28
N GLU A 121 -11.70 -14.88 -1.48
CA GLU A 121 -11.56 -16.32 -1.25
C GLU A 121 -10.61 -17.01 -2.25
N SER A 122 -10.35 -16.39 -3.39
CA SER A 122 -9.40 -16.89 -4.40
C SER A 122 -7.95 -16.69 -4.03
N TYR A 123 -7.66 -16.01 -2.93
CA TYR A 123 -6.30 -15.68 -2.47
C TYR A 123 -6.10 -16.06 -1.00
N PRO A 124 -4.90 -16.46 -0.58
CA PRO A 124 -4.62 -16.80 0.82
C PRO A 124 -4.92 -15.65 1.78
N THR A 125 -4.53 -14.43 1.40
CA THR A 125 -4.82 -13.20 2.16
C THR A 125 -5.16 -12.06 1.21
N PRO A 126 -5.75 -10.95 1.70
CA PRO A 126 -5.96 -9.75 0.88
C PRO A 126 -4.67 -9.22 0.25
N GLU A 127 -3.55 -9.38 0.94
CA GLU A 127 -2.22 -8.95 0.50
C GLU A 127 -1.66 -9.77 -0.67
N HIS A 128 -2.26 -10.89 -1.01
CA HIS A 128 -1.92 -11.69 -2.19
C HIS A 128 -2.75 -11.32 -3.42
N ILE A 129 -3.77 -10.47 -3.30
CA ILE A 129 -4.56 -10.02 -4.44
C ILE A 129 -3.64 -9.22 -5.35
N ASN A 130 -3.35 -9.82 -6.50
CA ASN A 130 -2.19 -9.46 -7.29
C ASN A 130 -2.34 -8.12 -8.04
N ASN A 131 -1.21 -7.67 -8.53
CA ASN A 131 -0.90 -6.35 -9.05
C ASN A 131 -0.63 -6.32 -10.55
N SER A 132 -1.20 -7.18 -11.34
CA SER A 132 -1.11 -6.92 -12.78
C SER A 132 -1.87 -5.63 -13.11
N PRO A 133 -1.48 -4.89 -14.16
CA PRO A 133 -2.14 -3.64 -14.52
C PRO A 133 -3.65 -3.75 -14.71
N GLU A 134 -4.15 -4.96 -14.99
CA GLU A 134 -5.55 -5.24 -15.29
C GLU A 134 -6.30 -5.86 -14.10
N THR A 135 -5.57 -6.48 -13.16
CA THR A 135 -6.14 -7.23 -12.03
C THR A 135 -5.72 -6.69 -10.67
N ALA A 136 -5.09 -5.52 -10.63
CA ALA A 136 -4.80 -4.81 -9.41
C ALA A 136 -6.07 -4.60 -8.56
N PRO A 137 -5.97 -4.60 -7.22
CA PRO A 137 -7.13 -4.45 -6.32
C PRO A 137 -8.04 -3.29 -6.71
N SER A 138 -7.47 -2.11 -6.96
CA SER A 138 -8.24 -0.94 -7.38
C SER A 138 -8.95 -1.14 -8.72
N LYS A 139 -8.32 -1.84 -9.68
CA LYS A 139 -8.93 -2.11 -11.00
C LYS A 139 -10.09 -3.08 -10.92
N ARG A 140 -10.02 -4.05 -10.00
CA ARG A 140 -11.13 -4.95 -9.71
C ARG A 140 -12.33 -4.18 -9.14
N LEU A 141 -12.08 -3.28 -8.18
CA LEU A 141 -13.12 -2.45 -7.57
C LEU A 141 -13.72 -1.47 -8.59
N GLU A 142 -12.91 -0.78 -9.39
CA GLU A 142 -13.37 0.12 -10.45
C GLU A 142 -14.27 -0.59 -11.49
N LYS A 143 -13.98 -1.88 -11.78
CA LYS A 143 -14.77 -2.69 -12.71
C LYS A 143 -16.09 -3.16 -12.11
N LEU A 144 -16.11 -3.48 -10.82
CA LEU A 144 -17.28 -4.03 -10.14
C LEU A 144 -18.23 -2.95 -9.65
N ILE A 145 -17.70 -1.80 -9.23
CA ILE A 145 -18.48 -0.72 -8.60
C ILE A 145 -18.46 0.52 -9.51
N PRO A 146 -19.58 0.84 -10.17
CA PRO A 146 -19.68 2.06 -10.97
C PRO A 146 -19.33 3.30 -10.17
N ASN A 147 -18.51 4.17 -10.75
CA ASN A 147 -18.05 5.43 -10.12
C ASN A 147 -17.29 5.22 -8.79
N TYR A 148 -16.58 4.10 -8.63
CA TYR A 148 -15.72 3.89 -7.48
C TYR A 148 -14.73 5.05 -7.28
N ALA A 149 -14.83 5.73 -6.15
CA ALA A 149 -13.98 6.86 -5.80
C ALA A 149 -13.00 6.43 -4.70
N LYS A 150 -11.75 6.10 -5.09
CA LYS A 150 -10.71 5.52 -4.21
C LYS A 150 -10.66 6.15 -2.82
N ILE A 151 -10.49 7.47 -2.73
CA ILE A 151 -10.36 8.16 -1.44
C ILE A 151 -11.66 8.07 -0.64
N LYS A 152 -12.81 8.42 -1.24
CA LYS A 152 -14.09 8.46 -0.54
C LYS A 152 -14.54 7.06 -0.10
N ASN A 153 -14.59 6.13 -1.05
CA ASN A 153 -15.08 4.78 -0.80
C ASN A 153 -14.09 3.97 0.06
N GLY A 154 -12.79 4.08 -0.21
CA GLY A 154 -11.75 3.43 0.59
C GLY A 154 -11.78 3.88 2.06
N THR A 155 -11.92 5.18 2.32
CA THR A 155 -12.07 5.70 3.69
C THR A 155 -13.33 5.19 4.38
N LEU A 156 -14.46 5.13 3.67
CA LEU A 156 -15.72 4.65 4.23
C LEU A 156 -15.63 3.17 4.61
N ILE A 157 -15.15 2.34 3.69
CA ILE A 157 -15.02 0.89 3.86
C ILE A 157 -14.02 0.57 4.98
N SER A 158 -12.82 1.19 4.97
CA SER A 158 -11.81 0.93 6.00
C SER A 158 -12.26 1.35 7.39
N LYS A 159 -13.04 2.42 7.50
CA LYS A 159 -13.61 2.88 8.76
C LYS A 159 -14.67 1.91 9.31
N ASP A 160 -15.52 1.38 8.44
CA ASP A 160 -16.56 0.41 8.80
C ASP A 160 -15.95 -0.92 9.25
N MET A 161 -14.99 -1.43 8.48
CA MET A 161 -14.29 -2.68 8.74
C MET A 161 -13.48 -2.66 10.05
N GLY A 162 -12.89 -1.51 10.37
CA GLY A 162 -12.04 -1.33 11.54
C GLY A 162 -10.65 -1.96 11.39
N ILE A 163 -9.73 -1.51 12.24
CA ILE A 163 -8.32 -1.93 12.19
C ILE A 163 -8.13 -3.40 12.56
N ASP A 164 -8.87 -3.89 13.53
CA ASP A 164 -8.72 -5.27 14.02
C ASP A 164 -8.96 -6.31 12.93
N LYS A 165 -9.94 -6.06 12.04
CA LYS A 165 -10.21 -6.95 10.91
C LYS A 165 -9.07 -6.93 9.90
N ILE A 166 -8.50 -5.76 9.61
CA ILE A 166 -7.34 -5.62 8.73
C ILE A 166 -6.13 -6.38 9.32
N LEU A 167 -5.84 -6.18 10.61
CA LEU A 167 -4.73 -6.86 11.29
C LEU A 167 -4.89 -8.38 11.32
N ALA A 168 -6.12 -8.88 11.41
CA ALA A 168 -6.39 -10.31 11.38
C ALA A 168 -6.12 -10.94 10.01
N GLU A 169 -6.42 -10.23 8.93
CA GLU A 169 -6.40 -10.75 7.55
C GLU A 169 -5.09 -10.43 6.79
N CYS A 170 -4.35 -9.39 7.21
CA CYS A 170 -3.17 -8.85 6.52
C CYS A 170 -1.91 -9.01 7.39
N PRO A 171 -1.18 -10.14 7.28
CA PRO A 171 0.00 -10.41 8.12
C PRO A 171 1.09 -9.35 8.02
N HIS A 172 1.45 -8.91 6.83
CA HIS A 172 2.49 -7.91 6.62
C HIS A 172 2.10 -6.54 7.20
N PHE A 173 0.85 -6.13 6.99
CA PHE A 173 0.31 -4.92 7.59
C PHE A 173 0.29 -5.00 9.13
N ARG A 174 -0.02 -6.18 9.70
CA ARG A 174 0.01 -6.40 11.16
C ARG A 174 1.41 -6.25 11.75
N GLU A 175 2.45 -6.70 11.02
CA GLU A 175 3.84 -6.57 11.48
C GLU A 175 4.32 -5.12 11.48
N TRP A 176 3.68 -4.26 10.71
CA TRP A 176 4.01 -2.84 10.62
C TRP A 176 3.45 -2.02 11.80
N ILE A 177 2.28 -2.39 12.33
CA ILE A 177 1.58 -1.66 13.41
C ILE A 177 2.02 -2.19 14.77
#